data_163a11cad1f1ee54db763dfce6071393
#
_entry.id   163a11cad1f1ee54db763dfce6071393
#
_cell.length_a   1.000
_cell.length_b   1.000
_cell.length_c   1.000
_cell.angle_alpha   90.00
_cell.angle_beta   90.00
_cell.angle_gamma   90.00
#
_symmetry.space_group_name_H-M   'P 1'
#
loop_
_entity.id
_entity.type
_entity.pdbx_description
1 polymer ?
#
loop_
_entity_poly.entity_id
_entity_poly.type
_entity_poly.pdbx_seq_one_letter_code
_entity_poly.pdbx_strand_id
1 'polypeptide(L)'
;MAIAHLATEYVFSDFLLKDPTESKYKGVRLELAADKIVTFIGVGLPLLLISLAFAQEVSVGTQISCFAPTGFSMRQAIYVDSYCWAAVQQQQPDVDEARSAPLWLHKFFPYILLLVAILMYIPALFWRFTAAPHLSSDLNFIMEELDRSYNRAITLAKNLAALDSKDVPETSQSALDLTEGCFKYPLVEQYLKTKRSSRRLVVKYLACRVFTLLILLLACLYLGYYIRLASLTDEFACDVRSGLLRNDSAVPVAVQCKLVAVGVFRLLSYINLAVYVLLVPLVAFASVGPARQSSRFLRPYEMLPAFGDLDLATPFYNDLSVYLLFLEENLSELKSFKCLQVGRAA
;
A
#
# COMPACT_ATOMS: atom_id res chain seq x y z
N MET A 1 -8.00 11.12 -20.20
CA MET A 1 -6.54 10.99 -20.45
C MET A 1 -5.73 11.81 -19.43
N ALA A 2 -5.88 13.15 -19.37
CA ALA A 2 -5.08 13.99 -18.46
C ALA A 2 -5.18 13.61 -16.98
N ILE A 3 -6.37 13.25 -16.47
CA ILE A 3 -6.57 12.89 -15.07
C ILE A 3 -5.91 11.55 -14.72
N ALA A 4 -5.96 10.56 -15.62
CA ALA A 4 -5.29 9.28 -15.40
C ALA A 4 -3.76 9.44 -15.46
N HIS A 5 -3.26 10.30 -16.34
CA HIS A 5 -1.83 10.63 -16.44
C HIS A 5 -1.35 11.37 -15.19
N LEU A 6 -2.10 12.36 -14.73
CA LEU A 6 -1.81 13.09 -13.49
C LEU A 6 -1.84 12.16 -12.26
N ALA A 7 -2.82 11.27 -12.16
CA ALA A 7 -2.91 10.32 -11.05
C ALA A 7 -1.76 9.32 -11.05
N THR A 8 -1.39 8.77 -12.23
CA THR A 8 -0.22 7.89 -12.36
C THR A 8 1.07 8.64 -12.08
N GLU A 9 1.24 9.85 -12.59
CA GLU A 9 2.43 10.65 -12.36
C GLU A 9 2.58 11.02 -10.88
N TYR A 10 1.50 11.38 -10.20
CA TYR A 10 1.51 11.67 -8.75
C TYR A 10 1.83 10.43 -7.90
N VAL A 11 1.22 9.29 -8.18
CA VAL A 11 1.49 8.03 -7.46
C VAL A 11 2.91 7.55 -7.72
N PHE A 12 3.40 7.63 -8.95
CA PHE A 12 4.76 7.25 -9.32
C PHE A 12 5.80 8.26 -8.81
N SER A 13 5.52 9.56 -8.84
CA SER A 13 6.45 10.58 -8.34
C SER A 13 6.59 10.50 -6.82
N ASP A 14 5.50 10.24 -6.10
CA ASP A 14 5.52 10.09 -4.64
C ASP A 14 6.22 8.79 -4.19
N PHE A 15 6.21 7.76 -5.04
CA PHE A 15 6.99 6.54 -4.85
C PHE A 15 8.50 6.77 -5.06
N LEU A 16 8.85 7.70 -5.96
CA LEU A 16 10.23 8.03 -6.31
C LEU A 16 10.80 9.21 -5.51
N LEU A 17 9.93 10.11 -4.98
CA LEU A 17 10.37 11.26 -4.21
C LEU A 17 10.80 10.84 -2.80
N LYS A 18 12.07 11.04 -2.52
CA LYS A 18 12.65 11.03 -1.18
C LYS A 18 11.90 12.00 -0.29
N ASP A 19 11.52 11.53 0.91
CA ASP A 19 11.00 12.38 1.98
C ASP A 19 11.92 13.59 2.21
N PRO A 20 11.41 14.84 2.13
CA PRO A 20 12.23 16.04 2.27
C PRO A 20 12.54 16.40 3.73
N THR A 21 12.37 15.50 4.68
CA THR A 21 12.76 15.76 6.07
C THR A 21 14.27 15.76 6.19
N GLU A 22 14.84 16.93 6.52
CA GLU A 22 16.22 17.13 6.92
C GLU A 22 16.55 16.36 8.22
N SER A 23 16.56 15.04 8.15
CA SER A 23 17.06 14.21 9.22
C SER A 23 18.55 13.93 9.00
N LYS A 24 19.32 13.85 10.08
CA LYS A 24 20.75 13.47 10.08
C LYS A 24 21.00 12.16 9.32
N TYR A 25 20.00 11.28 9.31
CA TYR A 25 19.96 10.06 8.50
C TYR A 25 19.12 10.33 7.25
N LYS A 26 19.78 10.61 6.14
CA LYS A 26 19.13 10.76 4.83
C LYS A 26 18.55 9.40 4.40
N GLY A 27 17.26 9.19 4.63
CA GLY A 27 16.57 8.03 4.08
C GLY A 27 16.00 7.04 5.08
N VAL A 28 15.60 7.49 6.31
CA VAL A 28 14.88 6.61 7.25
C VAL A 28 13.63 6.05 6.56
N ARG A 29 13.57 4.71 6.49
CA ARG A 29 12.44 4.00 5.89
C ARG A 29 11.28 3.95 6.88
N LEU A 30 10.20 4.66 6.55
CA LEU A 30 8.98 4.74 7.36
C LEU A 30 7.86 3.81 6.85
N GLU A 31 8.14 3.10 5.77
CA GLU A 31 7.25 2.12 5.16
C GLU A 31 8.03 0.82 4.91
N LEU A 32 7.41 -0.31 5.25
CA LEU A 32 7.98 -1.62 4.99
C LEU A 32 7.97 -1.94 3.49
N ALA A 33 8.93 -2.75 3.04
CA ALA A 33 9.00 -3.18 1.63
C ALA A 33 7.69 -3.85 1.17
N ALA A 34 7.08 -4.69 2.02
CA ALA A 34 5.79 -5.32 1.72
C ALA A 34 4.68 -4.29 1.49
N ASP A 35 4.66 -3.19 2.25
CA ASP A 35 3.65 -2.15 2.12
C ASP A 35 3.77 -1.37 0.83
N LYS A 36 5.00 -1.01 0.49
CA LYS A 36 5.29 -0.35 -0.79
C LYS A 36 4.83 -1.20 -1.96
N ILE A 37 5.12 -2.51 -1.93
CA ILE A 37 4.69 -3.45 -2.97
C ILE A 37 3.16 -3.52 -3.04
N VAL A 38 2.48 -3.67 -1.89
CA VAL A 38 1.01 -3.74 -1.84
C VAL A 38 0.37 -2.46 -2.37
N THR A 39 0.85 -1.30 -1.94
CA THR A 39 0.32 -0.01 -2.39
C THR A 39 0.63 0.22 -3.87
N PHE A 40 1.86 -0.04 -4.31
CA PHE A 40 2.25 0.14 -5.70
C PHE A 40 1.45 -0.74 -6.65
N ILE A 41 1.32 -2.03 -6.35
CA ILE A 41 0.56 -2.96 -7.20
C ILE A 41 -0.94 -2.72 -7.05
N GLY A 42 -1.42 -2.54 -5.80
CA GLY A 42 -2.85 -2.38 -5.51
C GLY A 42 -3.46 -1.11 -6.10
N VAL A 43 -2.67 -0.05 -6.26
CA VAL A 43 -3.08 1.22 -6.88
C VAL A 43 -2.67 1.28 -8.35
N GLY A 44 -1.42 0.92 -8.65
CA GLY A 44 -0.85 1.06 -10.00
C GLY A 44 -1.50 0.13 -11.02
N LEU A 45 -1.81 -1.11 -10.65
CA LEU A 45 -2.43 -2.06 -11.56
C LEU A 45 -3.83 -1.62 -12.01
N PRO A 46 -4.79 -1.28 -11.13
CA PRO A 46 -6.09 -0.77 -11.58
C PRO A 46 -5.97 0.46 -12.47
N LEU A 47 -5.09 1.41 -12.14
CA LEU A 47 -4.90 2.61 -12.95
C LEU A 47 -4.37 2.28 -14.35
N LEU A 48 -3.43 1.34 -14.46
CA LEU A 48 -2.95 0.85 -15.74
C LEU A 48 -4.07 0.15 -16.54
N LEU A 49 -4.87 -0.69 -15.89
CA LEU A 49 -5.99 -1.37 -16.53
C LEU A 49 -7.08 -0.39 -16.99
N ILE A 50 -7.35 0.65 -16.21
CA ILE A 50 -8.26 1.73 -16.60
C ILE A 50 -7.72 2.46 -17.83
N SER A 51 -6.44 2.78 -17.87
CA SER A 51 -5.84 3.44 -19.02
C SER A 51 -5.94 2.61 -20.30
N LEU A 52 -5.79 1.29 -20.21
CA LEU A 52 -5.99 0.35 -21.31
C LEU A 52 -7.47 0.31 -21.73
N ALA A 53 -8.41 0.29 -20.80
CA ALA A 53 -9.84 0.32 -21.09
C ALA A 53 -10.23 1.61 -21.85
N PHE A 54 -9.76 2.78 -21.41
CA PHE A 54 -10.00 4.04 -22.13
C PHE A 54 -9.29 4.11 -23.49
N ALA A 55 -8.09 3.57 -23.60
CA ALA A 55 -7.39 3.49 -24.89
C ALA A 55 -8.18 2.67 -25.91
N GLN A 56 -8.78 1.56 -25.48
CA GLN A 56 -9.68 0.77 -26.33
C GLN A 56 -10.93 1.57 -26.74
N GLU A 57 -11.56 2.28 -25.81
CA GLU A 57 -12.72 3.10 -26.09
C GLU A 57 -12.43 4.19 -27.15
N VAL A 58 -11.25 4.81 -27.06
CA VAL A 58 -10.80 5.82 -28.04
C VAL A 58 -10.47 5.18 -29.40
N SER A 59 -9.89 3.98 -29.42
CA SER A 59 -9.45 3.33 -30.66
C SER A 59 -10.60 2.66 -31.42
N VAL A 60 -11.57 2.07 -30.73
CA VAL A 60 -12.71 1.37 -31.33
C VAL A 60 -13.88 2.32 -31.62
N GLY A 61 -14.01 3.42 -30.89
CA GLY A 61 -14.98 4.48 -31.12
C GLY A 61 -16.43 4.17 -30.74
N THR A 62 -16.82 2.89 -30.70
CA THR A 62 -18.18 2.45 -30.33
C THR A 62 -18.14 1.51 -29.13
N GLN A 63 -18.88 1.86 -28.09
CA GLN A 63 -18.98 1.04 -26.87
C GLN A 63 -19.96 -0.11 -27.04
N ILE A 64 -20.94 0.07 -27.94
CA ILE A 64 -21.92 -0.94 -28.33
C ILE A 64 -22.02 -1.00 -29.85
N SER A 65 -22.46 -2.12 -30.35
CA SER A 65 -22.80 -2.34 -31.76
C SER A 65 -24.20 -2.90 -31.82
N CYS A 66 -25.12 -2.13 -32.43
CA CYS A 66 -26.50 -2.53 -32.61
C CYS A 66 -26.74 -3.02 -34.03
N PHE A 67 -27.53 -4.06 -34.19
CA PHE A 67 -27.91 -4.60 -35.49
C PHE A 67 -29.01 -3.72 -36.10
N ALA A 68 -28.58 -2.67 -36.81
CA ALA A 68 -29.50 -1.76 -37.47
C ALA A 68 -30.18 -2.41 -38.69
N PRO A 69 -31.47 -2.13 -38.96
CA PRO A 69 -32.15 -2.62 -40.15
C PRO A 69 -31.49 -2.16 -41.44
N THR A 70 -31.61 -2.96 -42.50
CA THR A 70 -30.97 -2.73 -43.81
C THR A 70 -31.36 -1.42 -44.51
N GLY A 71 -32.41 -0.73 -44.05
CA GLY A 71 -32.84 0.57 -44.56
C GLY A 71 -32.23 1.79 -43.88
N PHE A 72 -31.43 1.60 -42.81
CA PHE A 72 -30.88 2.72 -42.05
C PHE A 72 -29.61 3.29 -42.72
N SER A 73 -29.55 4.61 -42.77
CA SER A 73 -28.32 5.31 -43.13
C SER A 73 -27.29 5.17 -42.00
N MET A 74 -26.01 5.37 -42.33
CA MET A 74 -24.92 5.31 -41.33
C MET A 74 -25.13 6.26 -40.14
N ARG A 75 -25.69 7.42 -40.39
CA ARG A 75 -26.02 8.41 -39.32
C ARG A 75 -27.11 7.90 -38.37
N GLN A 76 -28.11 7.21 -38.92
CA GLN A 76 -29.19 6.62 -38.14
C GLN A 76 -28.66 5.45 -37.28
N ALA A 77 -27.78 4.61 -37.84
CA ALA A 77 -27.12 3.54 -37.06
C ALA A 77 -26.31 4.08 -35.88
N ILE A 78 -25.48 5.11 -36.12
CA ILE A 78 -24.71 5.78 -35.04
C ILE A 78 -25.63 6.42 -33.99
N TYR A 79 -26.76 6.98 -34.41
CA TYR A 79 -27.74 7.53 -33.47
C TYR A 79 -28.36 6.42 -32.61
N VAL A 80 -28.74 5.29 -33.19
CA VAL A 80 -29.28 4.14 -32.47
C VAL A 80 -28.27 3.62 -31.47
N ASP A 81 -26.99 3.47 -31.84
CA ASP A 81 -25.91 3.04 -30.93
C ASP A 81 -25.80 4.00 -29.74
N SER A 82 -25.75 5.33 -30.00
CA SER A 82 -25.65 6.33 -28.92
C SER A 82 -26.88 6.37 -28.02
N TYR A 83 -28.07 6.24 -28.62
CA TYR A 83 -29.32 6.17 -27.88
C TYR A 83 -29.42 4.94 -26.97
N CYS A 84 -29.14 3.74 -27.53
CA CYS A 84 -29.17 2.51 -26.78
C CYS A 84 -28.10 2.44 -25.68
N TRP A 85 -26.94 3.07 -25.90
CA TRP A 85 -25.93 3.23 -24.85
C TRP A 85 -26.43 4.09 -23.68
N ALA A 86 -27.12 5.18 -23.97
CA ALA A 86 -27.75 6.01 -22.94
C ALA A 86 -28.87 5.26 -22.22
N ALA A 87 -29.70 4.52 -22.96
CA ALA A 87 -30.85 3.79 -22.44
C ALA A 87 -30.48 2.57 -21.58
N VAL A 88 -29.26 2.03 -21.66
CA VAL A 88 -28.78 0.91 -20.81
C VAL A 88 -29.01 1.18 -19.30
N GLN A 89 -29.11 2.43 -18.88
CA GLN A 89 -29.42 2.80 -17.49
C GLN A 89 -30.90 2.77 -17.15
N GLN A 90 -31.79 2.86 -18.14
CA GLN A 90 -33.24 3.05 -17.95
C GLN A 90 -34.07 1.78 -18.17
N GLN A 91 -33.45 0.70 -18.64
CA GLN A 91 -34.18 -0.57 -18.77
C GLN A 91 -34.57 -1.12 -17.40
N GLN A 92 -35.77 -0.77 -17.01
CA GLN A 92 -36.48 -1.32 -15.86
C GLN A 92 -36.80 -2.80 -16.15
N PRO A 93 -36.62 -3.70 -15.18
CA PRO A 93 -36.90 -5.12 -15.38
C PRO A 93 -38.41 -5.31 -15.54
N ASP A 94 -38.86 -5.46 -16.77
CA ASP A 94 -40.21 -5.97 -17.01
C ASP A 94 -40.19 -7.51 -16.99
N VAL A 95 -40.99 -8.06 -16.07
CA VAL A 95 -41.63 -9.36 -16.06
C VAL A 95 -40.85 -10.61 -15.64
N ASP A 96 -39.53 -10.68 -15.67
CA ASP A 96 -38.80 -11.81 -15.10
C ASP A 96 -37.62 -11.35 -14.23
N GLU A 97 -37.87 -11.05 -12.96
CA GLU A 97 -36.88 -10.57 -11.96
C GLU A 97 -35.65 -11.48 -11.79
N ALA A 98 -35.71 -12.72 -12.22
CA ALA A 98 -34.63 -13.70 -12.03
C ALA A 98 -33.50 -13.64 -13.09
N ARG A 99 -33.65 -12.85 -14.19
CA ARG A 99 -32.69 -12.82 -15.31
C ARG A 99 -32.19 -11.45 -15.76
N SER A 100 -32.66 -10.36 -15.16
CA SER A 100 -32.18 -9.03 -15.54
C SER A 100 -30.79 -8.76 -14.95
N ALA A 101 -29.77 -9.10 -15.69
CA ALA A 101 -28.42 -8.73 -15.32
C ALA A 101 -28.25 -7.21 -15.35
N PRO A 102 -27.67 -6.56 -14.31
CA PRO A 102 -27.51 -5.12 -14.27
C PRO A 102 -26.44 -4.63 -15.25
N LEU A 103 -26.84 -4.44 -16.51
CA LEU A 103 -25.96 -4.03 -17.61
C LEU A 103 -25.25 -2.70 -17.38
N TRP A 104 -25.82 -1.86 -16.51
CA TRP A 104 -25.19 -0.58 -16.10
C TRP A 104 -23.81 -0.78 -15.43
N LEU A 105 -23.55 -1.93 -14.82
CA LEU A 105 -22.26 -2.27 -14.23
C LEU A 105 -21.13 -2.30 -15.25
N HIS A 106 -21.40 -2.68 -16.52
CA HIS A 106 -20.41 -2.63 -17.58
C HIS A 106 -20.02 -1.21 -17.93
N LYS A 107 -20.99 -0.28 -17.94
CA LYS A 107 -20.76 1.14 -18.18
C LYS A 107 -19.90 1.79 -17.09
N PHE A 108 -20.15 1.42 -15.82
CA PHE A 108 -19.45 1.98 -14.69
C PHE A 108 -18.17 1.23 -14.29
N PHE A 109 -17.83 0.15 -14.97
CA PHE A 109 -16.67 -0.68 -14.63
C PHE A 109 -15.35 0.09 -14.49
N PRO A 110 -14.93 0.97 -15.43
CA PRO A 110 -13.69 1.74 -15.29
C PRO A 110 -13.72 2.68 -14.09
N TYR A 111 -14.89 3.30 -13.81
CA TYR A 111 -15.05 4.22 -12.68
C TYR A 111 -14.99 3.49 -11.33
N ILE A 112 -15.52 2.26 -11.25
CA ILE A 112 -15.44 1.45 -10.03
C ILE A 112 -14.00 1.00 -9.80
N LEU A 113 -13.24 0.62 -10.84
CA LEU A 113 -11.81 0.33 -10.70
C LEU A 113 -11.03 1.56 -10.21
N LEU A 114 -11.37 2.76 -10.69
CA LEU A 114 -10.79 4.00 -10.19
C LEU A 114 -11.09 4.21 -8.70
N LEU A 115 -12.33 3.99 -8.30
CA LEU A 115 -12.72 4.06 -6.90
C LEU A 115 -11.93 3.06 -6.04
N VAL A 116 -11.76 1.84 -6.51
CA VAL A 116 -10.95 0.82 -5.82
C VAL A 116 -9.49 1.29 -5.68
N ALA A 117 -8.89 1.86 -6.72
CA ALA A 117 -7.53 2.40 -6.66
C ALA A 117 -7.40 3.52 -5.61
N ILE A 118 -8.37 4.45 -5.56
CA ILE A 118 -8.42 5.52 -4.55
C ILE A 118 -8.54 4.93 -3.14
N LEU A 119 -9.46 3.99 -2.94
CA LEU A 119 -9.66 3.34 -1.65
C LEU A 119 -8.42 2.60 -1.17
N MET A 120 -7.70 1.92 -2.07
CA MET A 120 -6.45 1.22 -1.77
C MET A 120 -5.32 2.17 -1.34
N TYR A 121 -5.37 3.43 -1.77
CA TYR A 121 -4.37 4.44 -1.39
C TYR A 121 -4.64 5.08 -0.03
N ILE A 122 -5.90 5.10 0.43
CA ILE A 122 -6.29 5.74 1.71
C ILE A 122 -5.51 5.22 2.92
N PRO A 123 -5.30 3.90 3.13
CA PRO A 123 -4.52 3.41 4.27
C PRO A 123 -3.07 3.90 4.28
N ALA A 124 -2.43 4.01 3.12
CA ALA A 124 -1.08 4.54 2.98
C ALA A 124 -1.02 6.03 3.35
N LEU A 125 -1.99 6.83 2.88
CA LEU A 125 -2.12 8.23 3.28
C LEU A 125 -2.35 8.37 4.80
N PHE A 126 -3.24 7.56 5.36
CA PHE A 126 -3.51 7.59 6.80
C PHE A 126 -2.23 7.30 7.61
N TRP A 127 -1.45 6.29 7.22
CA TRP A 127 -0.16 5.98 7.83
C TRP A 127 0.79 7.17 7.74
N ARG A 128 0.96 7.74 6.56
CA ARG A 128 1.88 8.85 6.28
C ARG A 128 1.58 10.10 7.10
N PHE A 129 0.29 10.44 7.29
CA PHE A 129 -0.08 11.65 8.01
C PHE A 129 -0.21 11.46 9.52
N THR A 130 -0.55 10.26 10.01
CA THR A 130 -0.86 10.04 11.43
C THR A 130 0.24 9.35 12.22
N ALA A 131 1.01 8.47 11.60
CA ALA A 131 2.01 7.65 12.27
C ALA A 131 3.45 7.99 11.86
N ALA A 132 3.71 8.21 10.58
CA ALA A 132 5.04 8.41 10.04
C ALA A 132 5.80 9.60 10.68
N PRO A 133 5.21 10.79 10.97
CA PRO A 133 5.95 11.89 11.56
C PRO A 133 6.48 11.56 12.97
N HIS A 134 5.64 10.94 13.81
CA HIS A 134 6.05 10.53 15.16
C HIS A 134 7.06 9.40 15.11
N LEU A 135 6.85 8.41 14.24
CA LEU A 135 7.76 7.29 14.06
C LEU A 135 9.14 7.76 13.56
N SER A 136 9.18 8.72 12.62
CA SER A 136 10.42 9.31 12.11
C SER A 136 11.22 9.99 13.20
N SER A 137 10.57 10.83 14.01
CA SER A 137 11.21 11.52 15.13
C SER A 137 11.80 10.55 16.14
N ASP A 138 10.99 9.57 16.54
CA ASP A 138 11.39 8.56 17.53
C ASP A 138 12.52 7.65 17.02
N LEU A 139 12.47 7.21 15.76
CA LEU A 139 13.51 6.40 15.13
C LEU A 139 14.82 7.19 15.00
N ASN A 140 14.77 8.43 14.56
CA ASN A 140 15.96 9.28 14.47
C ASN A 140 16.62 9.43 15.84
N PHE A 141 15.85 9.66 16.91
CA PHE A 141 16.35 9.72 18.27
C PHE A 141 17.02 8.41 18.69
N ILE A 142 16.37 7.27 18.47
CA ILE A 142 16.91 5.95 18.83
C ILE A 142 18.21 5.68 18.06
N MET A 143 18.24 5.93 16.76
CA MET A 143 19.40 5.69 15.91
C MET A 143 20.57 6.61 16.29
N GLU A 144 20.30 7.87 16.56
CA GLU A 144 21.33 8.83 16.99
C GLU A 144 21.93 8.45 18.35
N GLU A 145 21.12 8.00 19.30
CA GLU A 145 21.62 7.62 20.61
C GLU A 145 22.36 6.28 20.58
N LEU A 146 21.98 5.34 19.70
CA LEU A 146 22.75 4.12 19.45
C LEU A 146 24.15 4.44 18.90
N ASP A 147 24.25 5.34 17.92
CA ASP A 147 25.53 5.79 17.38
C ASP A 147 26.37 6.57 18.43
N ARG A 148 25.71 7.39 19.26
CA ARG A 148 26.38 8.09 20.36
C ARG A 148 26.92 7.11 21.42
N SER A 149 26.15 6.12 21.80
CA SER A 149 26.56 5.07 22.77
C SER A 149 27.78 4.30 22.25
N TYR A 150 27.79 3.96 20.96
CA TYR A 150 28.93 3.32 20.31
C TYR A 150 30.18 4.22 20.34
N ASN A 151 30.05 5.49 19.99
CA ASN A 151 31.18 6.44 20.00
C ASN A 151 31.73 6.66 21.42
N ARG A 152 30.86 6.72 22.44
CA ARG A 152 31.28 6.79 23.86
C ARG A 152 32.09 5.55 24.26
N ALA A 153 31.62 4.35 23.86
CA ALA A 153 32.32 3.12 24.15
C ALA A 153 33.71 3.06 23.49
N ILE A 154 33.86 3.51 22.25
CA ILE A 154 35.17 3.60 21.57
C ILE A 154 36.08 4.61 22.29
N THR A 155 35.56 5.75 22.68
CA THR A 155 36.36 6.77 23.38
C THR A 155 36.85 6.24 24.73
N LEU A 156 35.97 5.53 25.46
CA LEU A 156 36.36 4.87 26.70
C LEU A 156 37.43 3.80 26.48
N ALA A 157 37.26 2.92 25.50
CA ALA A 157 38.26 1.89 25.18
C ALA A 157 39.63 2.48 24.81
N LYS A 158 39.64 3.59 24.06
CA LYS A 158 40.88 4.31 23.73
C LYS A 158 41.53 4.93 24.98
N ASN A 159 40.76 5.52 25.87
CA ASN A 159 41.26 6.10 27.10
C ASN A 159 41.82 5.02 28.04
N LEU A 160 41.13 3.86 28.15
CA LEU A 160 41.62 2.73 28.94
C LEU A 160 42.95 2.17 28.36
N ALA A 161 43.02 1.98 27.04
CA ALA A 161 44.25 1.52 26.38
C ALA A 161 45.42 2.52 26.53
N ALA A 162 45.12 3.81 26.59
CA ALA A 162 46.15 4.86 26.82
C ALA A 162 46.58 4.90 28.29
N LEU A 163 45.76 4.51 29.24
CA LEU A 163 46.10 4.39 30.65
C LEU A 163 46.93 3.13 30.93
N ASP A 164 46.58 2.00 30.29
CA ASP A 164 47.30 0.73 30.42
C ASP A 164 48.77 0.80 29.91
N SER A 165 48.99 1.76 28.98
CA SER A 165 50.34 2.03 28.46
C SER A 165 51.21 2.92 29.38
N LYS A 166 50.67 3.47 30.46
CA LYS A 166 51.38 4.29 31.44
C LYS A 166 51.35 3.56 32.76
N ASP A 167 52.48 2.92 33.17
CA ASP A 167 52.68 2.21 34.43
C ASP A 167 52.53 3.14 35.67
N VAL A 168 51.27 3.58 36.00
CA VAL A 168 50.99 4.36 37.21
C VAL A 168 49.84 3.70 37.99
N PRO A 169 50.10 3.21 39.20
CA PRO A 169 49.14 2.38 39.96
C PRO A 169 47.96 3.15 40.62
N GLU A 170 47.96 4.48 40.61
CA GLU A 170 46.88 5.24 41.30
C GLU A 170 45.67 5.60 40.44
N THR A 171 45.61 5.16 39.19
CA THR A 171 44.61 5.65 38.19
C THR A 171 43.40 4.72 38.04
N SER A 172 43.34 3.59 38.79
CA SER A 172 42.21 2.63 38.72
C SER A 172 40.89 3.24 39.16
N GLN A 173 40.91 4.14 40.17
CA GLN A 173 39.70 4.81 40.66
C GLN A 173 39.17 5.86 39.68
N SER A 174 40.06 6.62 39.03
CA SER A 174 39.63 7.61 38.03
C SER A 174 39.12 6.97 36.73
N ALA A 175 39.58 5.77 36.38
CA ALA A 175 39.04 5.00 35.26
C ALA A 175 37.64 4.46 35.55
N LEU A 176 37.39 4.01 36.80
CA LEU A 176 36.08 3.59 37.26
C LEU A 176 35.07 4.75 37.30
N ASP A 177 35.45 5.91 37.81
CA ASP A 177 34.63 7.13 37.82
C ASP A 177 34.29 7.63 36.42
N LEU A 178 35.21 7.53 35.46
CA LEU A 178 34.99 7.84 34.05
C LEU A 178 34.00 6.85 33.41
N THR A 179 34.05 5.56 33.79
CA THR A 179 33.13 4.54 33.30
C THR A 179 31.71 4.77 33.84
N GLU A 180 31.57 5.04 35.14
CA GLU A 180 30.28 5.34 35.77
C GLU A 180 29.63 6.60 35.21
N GLY A 181 30.42 7.67 34.99
CA GLY A 181 29.91 8.93 34.42
C GLY A 181 29.43 8.85 32.98
N CYS A 182 30.07 8.01 32.15
CA CYS A 182 29.72 7.88 30.72
C CYS A 182 28.48 7.02 30.48
N PHE A 183 28.15 6.09 31.37
CA PHE A 183 27.08 5.10 31.15
C PHE A 183 25.97 5.10 32.19
N LYS A 184 25.94 6.10 33.07
CA LYS A 184 25.03 6.22 34.22
C LYS A 184 23.53 6.22 33.86
N TYR A 185 23.17 6.56 32.62
CA TYR A 185 21.76 6.62 32.17
C TYR A 185 21.59 6.02 30.78
N PRO A 186 21.15 4.76 30.65
CA PRO A 186 20.83 4.15 29.37
C PRO A 186 19.51 4.69 28.81
N LEU A 187 19.58 5.89 28.20
CA LEU A 187 18.42 6.62 27.68
C LEU A 187 17.61 5.79 26.68
N VAL A 188 18.28 5.06 25.79
CA VAL A 188 17.61 4.23 24.79
C VAL A 188 16.83 3.09 25.42
N GLU A 189 17.43 2.42 26.41
CA GLU A 189 16.78 1.31 27.11
C GLU A 189 15.54 1.77 27.88
N GLN A 190 15.64 2.86 28.61
CA GLN A 190 14.51 3.46 29.33
C GLN A 190 13.43 3.93 28.37
N TYR A 191 13.81 4.55 27.26
CA TYR A 191 12.87 4.97 26.22
C TYR A 191 12.11 3.79 25.64
N LEU A 192 12.81 2.73 25.24
CA LEU A 192 12.19 1.51 24.70
C LEU A 192 11.31 0.81 25.74
N LYS A 193 11.71 0.74 27.01
CA LYS A 193 10.87 0.23 28.10
C LYS A 193 9.57 1.02 28.27
N THR A 194 9.62 2.36 28.15
CA THR A 194 8.43 3.20 28.21
C THR A 194 7.47 2.89 27.07
N LYS A 195 7.98 2.63 25.87
CA LYS A 195 7.16 2.28 24.69
C LYS A 195 6.53 0.89 24.80
N ARG A 196 7.01 0.02 25.68
CA ARG A 196 6.43 -1.30 25.95
C ARG A 196 4.99 -1.23 26.49
N SER A 197 4.64 -0.20 27.27
CA SER A 197 3.29 -0.05 27.83
C SER A 197 2.34 0.71 26.89
N SER A 198 2.84 1.37 25.87
CA SER A 198 2.03 2.09 24.87
C SER A 198 1.50 1.14 23.80
N ARG A 199 0.28 1.43 23.30
CA ARG A 199 -0.38 0.68 22.20
C ARG A 199 -0.89 1.55 21.07
N ARG A 200 -0.59 2.85 21.10
CA ARG A 200 -1.15 3.81 20.13
C ARG A 200 -0.64 3.58 18.70
N LEU A 201 0.66 3.32 18.56
CA LEU A 201 1.29 3.11 17.27
C LEU A 201 0.89 1.77 16.65
N VAL A 202 0.89 0.71 17.48
CA VAL A 202 0.51 -0.63 17.02
C VAL A 202 -0.95 -0.69 16.57
N VAL A 203 -1.86 0.02 17.26
CA VAL A 203 -3.26 0.12 16.86
C VAL A 203 -3.39 0.81 15.50
N LYS A 204 -2.69 1.93 15.28
CA LYS A 204 -2.67 2.61 13.98
C LYS A 204 -2.13 1.70 12.88
N TYR A 205 -1.05 0.96 13.16
CA TYR A 205 -0.47 0.01 12.22
C TYR A 205 -1.46 -1.10 11.85
N LEU A 206 -2.06 -1.75 12.85
CA LEU A 206 -3.06 -2.80 12.61
C LEU A 206 -4.30 -2.27 11.90
N ALA A 207 -4.79 -1.08 12.27
CA ALA A 207 -5.91 -0.45 11.60
C ALA A 207 -5.64 -0.26 10.10
N CYS A 208 -4.45 0.24 9.72
CA CYS A 208 -4.07 0.33 8.31
C CYS A 208 -4.11 -1.02 7.62
N ARG A 209 -3.59 -2.08 8.27
CA ARG A 209 -3.55 -3.43 7.70
C ARG A 209 -4.94 -4.04 7.52
N VAL A 210 -5.75 -3.97 8.55
CA VAL A 210 -7.13 -4.47 8.50
C VAL A 210 -7.93 -3.73 7.43
N PHE A 211 -7.75 -2.42 7.33
CA PHE A 211 -8.45 -1.62 6.33
C PHE A 211 -8.00 -1.97 4.90
N THR A 212 -6.70 -2.13 4.67
CA THR A 212 -6.17 -2.61 3.37
C THR A 212 -6.72 -3.99 3.02
N LEU A 213 -6.72 -4.93 3.98
CA LEU A 213 -7.23 -6.28 3.77
C LEU A 213 -8.73 -6.26 3.44
N LEU A 214 -9.52 -5.45 4.15
CA LEU A 214 -10.95 -5.31 3.92
C LEU A 214 -11.23 -4.78 2.51
N ILE A 215 -10.51 -3.75 2.05
CA ILE A 215 -10.68 -3.20 0.70
C ILE A 215 -10.30 -4.26 -0.34
N LEU A 216 -9.19 -4.99 -0.15
CA LEU A 216 -8.77 -6.07 -1.06
C LEU A 216 -9.85 -7.16 -1.18
N LEU A 217 -10.43 -7.59 -0.05
CA LEU A 217 -11.48 -8.61 -0.05
C LEU A 217 -12.74 -8.11 -0.75
N LEU A 218 -13.16 -6.87 -0.49
CA LEU A 218 -14.30 -6.26 -1.18
C LEU A 218 -14.05 -6.13 -2.68
N ALA A 219 -12.85 -5.74 -3.08
CA ALA A 219 -12.45 -5.67 -4.49
C ALA A 219 -12.46 -7.05 -5.15
N CYS A 220 -11.96 -8.10 -4.48
CA CYS A 220 -12.03 -9.47 -4.99
C CYS A 220 -13.48 -9.95 -5.15
N LEU A 221 -14.34 -9.66 -4.20
CA LEU A 221 -15.78 -10.01 -4.29
C LEU A 221 -16.46 -9.29 -5.45
N TYR A 222 -16.19 -8.00 -5.60
CA TYR A 222 -16.73 -7.21 -6.72
C TYR A 222 -16.25 -7.75 -8.08
N LEU A 223 -14.94 -8.00 -8.24
CA LEU A 223 -14.38 -8.52 -9.49
C LEU A 223 -14.91 -9.93 -9.80
N GLY A 224 -15.03 -10.80 -8.80
CA GLY A 224 -15.62 -12.13 -8.95
C GLY A 224 -17.08 -12.07 -9.38
N TYR A 225 -17.86 -11.17 -8.79
CA TYR A 225 -19.24 -10.91 -9.20
C TYR A 225 -19.32 -10.37 -10.63
N TYR A 226 -18.47 -9.39 -10.97
CA TYR A 226 -18.40 -8.82 -12.32
C TYR A 226 -18.04 -9.86 -13.39
N ILE A 227 -17.07 -10.73 -13.13
CA ILE A 227 -16.70 -11.81 -14.05
C ILE A 227 -17.88 -12.73 -14.31
N ARG A 228 -18.65 -13.10 -13.28
CA ARG A 228 -19.86 -13.91 -13.45
C ARG A 228 -20.89 -13.17 -14.30
N LEU A 229 -21.14 -11.90 -14.01
CA LEU A 229 -22.06 -11.07 -14.78
C LEU A 229 -21.66 -10.99 -16.25
N ALA A 230 -20.36 -10.70 -16.53
CA ALA A 230 -19.82 -10.60 -17.88
C ALA A 230 -19.81 -11.93 -18.66
N SER A 231 -19.95 -13.06 -17.98
CA SER A 231 -20.05 -14.38 -18.60
C SER A 231 -21.47 -14.76 -19.04
N LEU A 232 -22.49 -14.09 -18.47
CA LEU A 232 -23.89 -14.47 -18.69
C LEU A 232 -24.50 -13.81 -19.92
N THR A 233 -24.25 -12.51 -20.14
CA THR A 233 -24.87 -11.78 -21.25
C THR A 233 -24.00 -10.62 -21.69
N ASP A 234 -23.66 -10.59 -22.97
CA ASP A 234 -23.05 -9.46 -23.67
C ASP A 234 -24.01 -8.82 -24.71
N GLU A 235 -25.22 -9.40 -24.84
CA GLU A 235 -26.25 -8.97 -25.78
C GLU A 235 -27.50 -8.52 -25.01
N PHE A 236 -28.14 -7.47 -25.51
CA PHE A 236 -29.39 -6.95 -24.94
C PHE A 236 -30.29 -6.37 -26.04
N ALA A 237 -31.60 -6.37 -25.81
CA ALA A 237 -32.56 -5.74 -26.69
C ALA A 237 -32.81 -4.30 -26.25
N CYS A 238 -32.65 -3.35 -27.17
CA CYS A 238 -32.89 -1.93 -26.96
C CYS A 238 -34.20 -1.53 -27.62
N ASP A 239 -35.12 -0.93 -26.88
CA ASP A 239 -36.35 -0.37 -27.43
C ASP A 239 -36.05 0.99 -28.04
N VAL A 240 -36.17 1.10 -29.38
CA VAL A 240 -35.87 2.30 -30.16
C VAL A 240 -37.14 3.15 -30.41
N ARG A 241 -38.32 2.61 -30.19
CA ARG A 241 -39.60 3.33 -30.39
C ARG A 241 -39.96 4.33 -29.29
N SER A 242 -39.03 4.68 -28.42
CA SER A 242 -39.23 5.71 -27.43
C SER A 242 -38.76 7.08 -27.99
N GLY A 243 -39.45 8.16 -27.64
CA GLY A 243 -39.10 9.51 -28.04
C GLY A 243 -39.54 9.88 -29.46
N LEU A 244 -38.66 10.49 -30.26
CA LEU A 244 -38.93 11.02 -31.61
C LEU A 244 -39.32 9.97 -32.63
N LEU A 245 -38.88 8.71 -32.45
CA LEU A 245 -39.10 7.60 -33.38
C LEU A 245 -40.37 6.80 -33.09
N ARG A 246 -41.19 7.21 -32.14
CA ARG A 246 -42.39 6.52 -31.69
C ARG A 246 -43.43 6.25 -32.78
N ASN A 247 -43.56 7.17 -33.75
CA ASN A 247 -44.59 7.12 -34.78
C ASN A 247 -44.10 6.60 -36.13
N ASP A 248 -42.83 6.25 -36.29
CA ASP A 248 -42.28 5.79 -37.56
C ASP A 248 -42.44 4.26 -37.67
N SER A 249 -43.31 3.83 -38.60
CA SER A 249 -43.61 2.44 -38.87
C SER A 249 -42.42 1.66 -39.50
N ALA A 250 -41.44 2.37 -40.03
CA ALA A 250 -40.23 1.78 -40.63
C ALA A 250 -39.20 1.35 -39.59
N VAL A 251 -39.34 1.82 -38.35
CA VAL A 251 -38.40 1.51 -37.24
C VAL A 251 -38.87 0.30 -36.47
N PRO A 252 -38.06 -0.77 -36.27
CA PRO A 252 -38.41 -1.89 -35.46
C PRO A 252 -38.62 -1.48 -33.98
N VAL A 253 -39.44 -2.23 -33.28
CA VAL A 253 -39.73 -1.96 -31.86
C VAL A 253 -38.49 -2.08 -31.02
N ALA A 254 -37.72 -3.13 -31.24
CA ALA A 254 -36.49 -3.42 -30.51
C ALA A 254 -35.36 -3.81 -31.48
N VAL A 255 -34.17 -3.38 -31.17
CA VAL A 255 -32.93 -3.70 -31.89
C VAL A 255 -32.01 -4.46 -30.97
N GLN A 256 -31.42 -5.54 -31.48
CA GLN A 256 -30.41 -6.28 -30.71
C GLN A 256 -29.07 -5.54 -30.73
N CYS A 257 -28.53 -5.31 -29.55
CA CYS A 257 -27.24 -4.63 -29.36
C CYS A 257 -26.28 -5.53 -28.58
N LYS A 258 -24.99 -5.42 -28.92
CA LYS A 258 -23.90 -6.14 -28.27
C LYS A 258 -22.92 -5.17 -27.64
N LEU A 259 -22.48 -5.48 -26.41
CA LEU A 259 -21.46 -4.72 -25.70
C LEU A 259 -20.06 -5.15 -26.17
N VAL A 260 -19.37 -4.30 -26.91
CA VAL A 260 -18.06 -4.62 -27.53
C VAL A 260 -16.95 -4.72 -26.46
N ALA A 261 -17.00 -3.87 -25.44
CA ALA A 261 -15.94 -3.76 -24.41
C ALA A 261 -15.96 -4.88 -23.36
N VAL A 262 -17.05 -5.66 -23.24
CA VAL A 262 -17.21 -6.66 -22.16
C VAL A 262 -16.12 -7.72 -22.16
N GLY A 263 -15.70 -8.19 -23.34
CA GLY A 263 -14.63 -9.19 -23.47
C GLY A 263 -13.32 -8.71 -22.87
N VAL A 264 -12.94 -7.47 -23.15
CA VAL A 264 -11.73 -6.85 -22.61
C VAL A 264 -11.88 -6.59 -21.11
N PHE A 265 -12.99 -6.03 -20.67
CA PHE A 265 -13.23 -5.78 -19.25
C PHE A 265 -13.20 -7.08 -18.44
N ARG A 266 -13.70 -8.18 -18.99
CA ARG A 266 -13.61 -9.51 -18.37
C ARG A 266 -12.17 -9.97 -18.24
N LEU A 267 -11.35 -9.83 -19.29
CA LEU A 267 -9.92 -10.15 -19.22
C LEU A 267 -9.19 -9.31 -18.17
N LEU A 268 -9.42 -7.99 -18.16
CA LEU A 268 -8.84 -7.08 -17.19
C LEU A 268 -9.26 -7.43 -15.75
N SER A 269 -10.50 -7.87 -15.56
CA SER A 269 -11.02 -8.34 -14.28
C SER A 269 -10.32 -9.61 -13.79
N TYR A 270 -10.05 -10.58 -14.68
CA TYR A 270 -9.28 -11.79 -14.33
C TYR A 270 -7.86 -11.45 -13.88
N ILE A 271 -7.17 -10.58 -14.61
CA ILE A 271 -5.80 -10.15 -14.25
C ILE A 271 -5.81 -9.47 -12.88
N ASN A 272 -6.71 -8.53 -12.68
CA ASN A 272 -6.77 -7.78 -11.43
C ASN A 272 -7.16 -8.67 -10.23
N LEU A 273 -8.13 -9.57 -10.44
CA LEU A 273 -8.53 -10.54 -9.42
C LEU A 273 -7.38 -11.48 -9.03
N ALA A 274 -6.66 -12.03 -10.01
CA ALA A 274 -5.53 -12.92 -9.75
C ALA A 274 -4.46 -12.22 -8.91
N VAL A 275 -4.11 -10.98 -9.25
CA VAL A 275 -3.12 -10.20 -8.50
C VAL A 275 -3.63 -9.86 -7.10
N TYR A 276 -4.88 -9.45 -6.94
CA TYR A 276 -5.43 -9.13 -5.62
C TYR A 276 -5.51 -10.35 -4.70
N VAL A 277 -5.86 -11.52 -5.24
CA VAL A 277 -5.83 -12.78 -4.47
C VAL A 277 -4.42 -13.11 -3.98
N LEU A 278 -3.37 -12.79 -4.76
CA LEU A 278 -1.98 -12.96 -4.33
C LEU A 278 -1.55 -11.91 -3.29
N LEU A 279 -2.11 -10.70 -3.32
CA LEU A 279 -1.81 -9.66 -2.33
C LEU A 279 -2.44 -9.94 -0.96
N VAL A 280 -3.58 -10.63 -0.89
CA VAL A 280 -4.25 -10.96 0.39
C VAL A 280 -3.32 -11.66 1.38
N PRO A 281 -2.67 -12.80 1.04
CA PRO A 281 -1.76 -13.46 1.97
C PRO A 281 -0.53 -12.60 2.30
N LEU A 282 -0.05 -11.76 1.39
CA LEU A 282 1.05 -10.85 1.66
C LEU A 282 0.69 -9.81 2.74
N VAL A 283 -0.50 -9.21 2.65
CA VAL A 283 -1.00 -8.26 3.65
C VAL A 283 -1.25 -8.96 4.99
N ALA A 284 -1.84 -10.16 4.98
CA ALA A 284 -2.05 -10.95 6.18
C ALA A 284 -0.71 -11.30 6.86
N PHE A 285 0.29 -11.71 6.10
CA PHE A 285 1.64 -11.98 6.60
C PHE A 285 2.29 -10.71 7.20
N ALA A 286 2.19 -9.57 6.52
CA ALA A 286 2.71 -8.30 7.01
C ALA A 286 2.03 -7.86 8.31
N SER A 287 0.73 -8.17 8.50
CA SER A 287 -0.01 -7.86 9.73
C SER A 287 0.54 -8.57 10.96
N VAL A 288 1.12 -9.75 10.78
CA VAL A 288 1.73 -10.55 11.86
C VAL A 288 3.19 -10.11 12.14
N GLY A 289 3.76 -9.24 11.31
CA GLY A 289 5.14 -8.75 11.44
C GLY A 289 5.51 -8.32 12.85
N PRO A 290 4.78 -7.41 13.51
CA PRO A 290 5.09 -6.97 14.88
C PRO A 290 5.10 -8.09 15.92
N ALA A 291 4.24 -9.11 15.79
CA ALA A 291 4.18 -10.24 16.72
C ALA A 291 5.37 -11.21 16.56
N ARG A 292 5.99 -11.23 15.38
CA ARG A 292 7.15 -12.09 15.07
C ARG A 292 8.48 -11.39 15.34
N GLN A 293 8.43 -10.09 15.61
CA GLN A 293 9.62 -9.27 15.80
C GLN A 293 10.39 -9.71 17.05
N SER A 294 11.71 -9.83 16.91
CA SER A 294 12.62 -10.23 17.97
C SER A 294 13.70 -9.16 18.15
N SER A 295 14.10 -8.90 19.39
CA SER A 295 15.22 -7.99 19.71
C SER A 295 16.61 -8.56 19.35
N ARG A 296 16.67 -9.77 18.79
CA ARG A 296 17.95 -10.48 18.50
C ARG A 296 18.93 -9.66 17.64
N PHE A 297 18.43 -8.80 16.77
CA PHE A 297 19.29 -7.95 15.94
C PHE A 297 20.04 -6.87 16.75
N LEU A 298 19.58 -6.55 17.96
CA LEU A 298 20.26 -5.63 18.89
C LEU A 298 21.38 -6.28 19.72
N ARG A 299 21.53 -7.61 19.66
CA ARG A 299 22.59 -8.32 20.39
C ARG A 299 24.01 -7.77 20.21
N PRO A 300 24.44 -7.25 19.03
CA PRO A 300 25.74 -6.64 18.92
C PRO A 300 25.94 -5.45 19.86
N TYR A 301 24.87 -4.74 20.23
CA TYR A 301 24.92 -3.64 21.18
C TYR A 301 25.01 -4.07 22.65
N GLU A 302 24.64 -5.33 23.00
CA GLU A 302 24.80 -5.90 24.35
C GLU A 302 26.28 -5.98 24.76
N MET A 303 27.20 -5.94 23.79
CA MET A 303 28.65 -5.87 24.06
C MET A 303 29.08 -4.50 24.59
N LEU A 304 28.26 -3.48 24.46
CA LEU A 304 28.55 -2.14 24.95
C LEU A 304 28.17 -2.05 26.43
N PRO A 305 29.01 -1.47 27.29
CA PRO A 305 28.76 -1.39 28.73
C PRO A 305 27.52 -0.55 29.11
N ALA A 306 26.96 0.18 28.15
CA ALA A 306 25.74 0.97 28.31
C ALA A 306 24.44 0.15 28.31
N PHE A 307 24.49 -1.07 27.79
CA PHE A 307 23.33 -1.92 27.66
C PHE A 307 23.49 -3.11 28.61
N GLY A 308 22.66 -3.13 29.67
CA GLY A 308 22.46 -4.35 30.47
C GLY A 308 21.74 -5.43 29.63
N ASP A 309 21.27 -6.49 30.27
CA ASP A 309 20.44 -7.50 29.62
C ASP A 309 19.24 -6.83 28.95
N LEU A 310 19.36 -6.61 27.64
CA LEU A 310 18.26 -6.14 26.77
C LEU A 310 17.26 -7.27 26.56
N ASP A 311 16.76 -7.87 27.67
CA ASP A 311 15.64 -8.78 27.60
C ASP A 311 14.36 -8.00 27.28
N LEU A 312 14.32 -7.46 26.07
CA LEU A 312 13.15 -6.88 25.45
C LEU A 312 12.24 -8.00 24.93
N ALA A 313 12.03 -9.04 25.73
CA ALA A 313 11.02 -10.05 25.43
C ALA A 313 9.70 -9.31 25.22
N THR A 314 9.28 -9.21 23.98
CA THR A 314 8.03 -8.57 23.59
C THR A 314 6.95 -9.65 23.53
N PRO A 315 6.18 -9.87 24.61
CA PRO A 315 5.15 -10.90 24.59
C PRO A 315 3.93 -10.41 23.88
N PHE A 316 3.75 -9.83 22.83
CA PHE A 316 2.51 -9.39 22.15
C PHE A 316 2.60 -8.00 21.50
N TYR A 317 1.59 -7.68 20.70
CA TYR A 317 1.38 -6.44 19.97
C TYR A 317 1.43 -5.21 20.90
N ASN A 318 2.57 -4.54 20.93
CA ASN A 318 2.80 -3.27 21.61
C ASN A 318 3.59 -2.31 20.70
N ASP A 319 3.68 -1.04 21.07
CA ASP A 319 4.39 -0.05 20.25
C ASP A 319 5.87 -0.41 20.10
N LEU A 320 6.49 -1.04 21.13
CA LEU A 320 7.87 -1.47 21.07
C LEU A 320 8.12 -2.42 19.89
N SER A 321 7.21 -3.38 19.64
CA SER A 321 7.38 -4.33 18.54
C SER A 321 7.34 -3.65 17.16
N VAL A 322 6.56 -2.58 17.02
CA VAL A 322 6.54 -1.76 15.80
C VAL A 322 7.82 -0.96 15.66
N TYR A 323 8.31 -0.33 16.74
CA TYR A 323 9.60 0.37 16.70
C TYR A 323 10.75 -0.55 16.33
N LEU A 324 10.82 -1.75 16.91
CA LEU A 324 11.83 -2.74 16.58
C LEU A 324 11.75 -3.19 15.12
N LEU A 325 10.54 -3.37 14.58
CA LEU A 325 10.32 -3.73 13.18
C LEU A 325 10.89 -2.68 12.22
N PHE A 326 10.60 -1.40 12.48
CA PHE A 326 11.13 -0.32 11.65
C PHE A 326 12.61 -0.04 11.90
N LEU A 327 13.10 -0.25 13.12
CA LEU A 327 14.53 -0.11 13.43
C LEU A 327 15.36 -1.17 12.68
N GLU A 328 14.88 -2.43 12.63
CA GLU A 328 15.55 -3.51 11.87
C GLU A 328 15.66 -3.16 10.38
N GLU A 329 14.62 -2.59 9.79
CA GLU A 329 14.63 -2.14 8.37
C GLU A 329 15.63 -1.00 8.10
N ASN A 330 15.95 -0.21 9.14
CA ASN A 330 16.86 0.92 9.06
C ASN A 330 18.28 0.63 9.59
N LEU A 331 18.59 -0.58 10.02
CA LEU A 331 19.91 -0.95 10.54
C LEU A 331 21.05 -0.68 9.54
N SER A 332 20.77 -0.77 8.25
CA SER A 332 21.72 -0.48 7.19
C SER A 332 22.23 0.97 7.19
N GLU A 333 21.50 1.88 7.79
CA GLU A 333 21.87 3.30 7.90
C GLU A 333 22.75 3.59 9.13
N LEU A 334 22.78 2.67 10.12
CA LEU A 334 23.58 2.78 11.34
C LEU A 334 25.05 2.40 11.09
N LYS A 335 25.96 3.36 11.23
CA LYS A 335 27.41 3.13 11.11
C LYS A 335 27.93 2.23 12.23
N SER A 336 27.45 2.44 13.46
CA SER A 336 27.77 1.64 14.63
C SER A 336 27.42 0.17 14.43
N PHE A 337 26.27 -0.15 13.87
CA PHE A 337 25.86 -1.53 13.61
C PHE A 337 26.81 -2.26 12.65
N LYS A 338 27.19 -1.60 11.55
CA LYS A 338 28.16 -2.16 10.58
C LYS A 338 29.50 -2.48 11.21
N CYS A 339 30.01 -1.56 12.04
CA CYS A 339 31.29 -1.78 12.74
C CYS A 339 31.21 -2.91 13.77
N LEU A 340 30.12 -2.97 14.57
CA LEU A 340 29.95 -4.03 15.58
C LEU A 340 29.76 -5.40 14.93
N GLN A 341 29.11 -5.49 13.77
CA GLN A 341 28.93 -6.74 13.05
C GLN A 341 30.25 -7.29 12.53
N VAL A 342 31.15 -6.43 12.01
CA VAL A 342 32.49 -6.81 11.56
C VAL A 342 33.35 -7.26 12.74
N GLY A 343 33.33 -6.52 13.86
CA GLY A 343 34.09 -6.87 15.07
C GLY A 343 33.66 -8.17 15.75
N ARG A 344 32.43 -8.67 15.49
CA ARG A 344 31.94 -9.96 15.97
C ARG A 344 32.37 -11.13 15.08
N ALA A 345 32.63 -10.87 13.81
CA ALA A 345 33.02 -11.88 12.82
C ALA A 345 34.54 -12.13 12.80
N ALA A 346 35.34 -11.22 13.37
CA ALA A 346 36.78 -11.32 13.61
C ALA A 346 37.06 -11.94 14.98
#